data_361202f52f21e9dad4fe0795e91e3cfd
#
_entry.id   361202f52f21e9dad4fe0795e91e3cfd
#
_cell.length_a   1.000
_cell.length_b   1.000
_cell.length_c   1.000
_cell.angle_alpha   90.00
_cell.angle_beta   90.00
_cell.angle_gamma   90.00
#
_symmetry.space_group_name_H-M   'P 1'
#
loop_
_entity.id
_entity.type
_entity.pdbx_description
1 polymer ?
#
loop_
_entity_poly.entity_id
_entity_poly.type
_entity_poly.pdbx_seq_one_letter_code
_entity_poly.pdbx_strand_id
1 'polypeptide(L)'
;MDKFSSLLTKENVTFLVAVLGFILSLYNFFSELLQNRMNLRVTYKNHHISVHDNEGITISLSIENRVKIPLSISRAFLNINEESLEFYWIPQFVFRATQSTKGTIYDEINIHTTTLPAHIEGYGVIGGFFYVKSTKAITNEELLASKTSITIYSNKGVKTYPITMNNTSLEL
;
A
#
# COMPACT_ATOMS: atom_id res chain seq x y z
N MET A 1 -35.95 24.26 -44.96
CA MET A 1 -36.15 23.82 -43.56
C MET A 1 -36.52 22.35 -43.42
N ASP A 2 -36.71 21.63 -44.50
CA ASP A 2 -37.32 20.28 -44.48
C ASP A 2 -36.37 19.09 -44.26
N LYS A 3 -35.08 19.29 -44.29
CA LYS A 3 -34.11 18.21 -44.04
C LYS A 3 -33.93 17.86 -42.56
N PHE A 4 -34.26 18.77 -41.65
CA PHE A 4 -34.16 18.51 -40.19
C PHE A 4 -35.38 17.73 -39.65
N SER A 5 -36.57 17.91 -40.24
CA SER A 5 -37.77 17.21 -39.84
C SER A 5 -37.77 15.73 -40.24
N SER A 6 -37.10 15.37 -41.35
CA SER A 6 -36.97 13.97 -41.77
C SER A 6 -35.98 13.14 -40.92
N LEU A 7 -35.08 13.80 -40.21
CA LEU A 7 -34.13 13.18 -39.22
C LEU A 7 -34.81 12.88 -37.89
N LEU A 8 -35.89 13.56 -37.55
CA LEU A 8 -36.64 13.41 -36.30
C LEU A 8 -37.79 12.43 -36.38
N THR A 9 -37.69 11.39 -37.23
CA THR A 9 -38.67 10.29 -37.18
C THR A 9 -38.55 9.57 -35.80
N LYS A 10 -39.70 9.08 -35.28
CA LYS A 10 -39.75 8.36 -33.99
C LYS A 10 -38.71 7.24 -33.93
N GLU A 11 -38.49 6.56 -35.06
CA GLU A 11 -37.49 5.45 -35.18
C GLU A 11 -36.08 5.92 -35.03
N ASN A 12 -35.68 7.04 -35.66
CA ASN A 12 -34.35 7.62 -35.59
C ASN A 12 -34.06 8.14 -34.18
N VAL A 13 -35.02 8.75 -33.50
CA VAL A 13 -34.87 9.20 -32.11
C VAL A 13 -34.71 7.99 -31.18
N THR A 14 -35.52 6.94 -31.37
CA THR A 14 -35.41 5.71 -30.56
C THR A 14 -34.03 5.05 -30.75
N PHE A 15 -33.56 4.96 -32.00
CA PHE A 15 -32.23 4.44 -32.32
C PHE A 15 -31.09 5.26 -31.67
N LEU A 16 -31.18 6.60 -31.75
CA LEU A 16 -30.21 7.51 -31.11
C LEU A 16 -30.13 7.32 -29.59
N VAL A 17 -31.30 7.24 -28.95
CA VAL A 17 -31.39 7.01 -27.50
C VAL A 17 -30.81 5.64 -27.13
N ALA A 18 -31.09 4.60 -27.91
CA ALA A 18 -30.51 3.28 -27.69
C ALA A 18 -28.96 3.26 -27.81
N VAL A 19 -28.45 3.93 -28.83
CA VAL A 19 -26.98 4.06 -29.03
C VAL A 19 -26.33 4.85 -27.89
N LEU A 20 -26.92 5.96 -27.48
CA LEU A 20 -26.41 6.74 -26.34
C LEU A 20 -26.46 5.94 -25.03
N GLY A 21 -27.54 5.20 -24.78
CA GLY A 21 -27.66 4.31 -23.62
C GLY A 21 -26.61 3.22 -23.62
N PHE A 22 -26.34 2.62 -24.79
CA PHE A 22 -25.27 1.62 -24.92
C PHE A 22 -23.89 2.18 -24.64
N ILE A 23 -23.56 3.37 -25.22
CA ILE A 23 -22.28 4.04 -24.99
C ILE A 23 -22.11 4.37 -23.49
N LEU A 24 -23.14 4.89 -22.84
CA LEU A 24 -23.11 5.21 -21.42
C LEU A 24 -22.92 3.95 -20.55
N SER A 25 -23.58 2.86 -20.90
CA SER A 25 -23.43 1.56 -20.24
C SER A 25 -22.00 1.03 -20.36
N LEU A 26 -21.41 1.09 -21.56
CA LEU A 26 -20.03 0.72 -21.80
C LEU A 26 -19.06 1.59 -20.99
N TYR A 27 -19.26 2.90 -20.97
CA TYR A 27 -18.44 3.81 -20.19
C TYR A 27 -18.48 3.46 -18.68
N ASN A 28 -19.67 3.25 -18.14
CA ASN A 28 -19.85 2.86 -16.74
C ASN A 28 -19.16 1.52 -16.44
N PHE A 29 -19.33 0.53 -17.31
CA PHE A 29 -18.68 -0.79 -17.16
C PHE A 29 -17.16 -0.68 -17.12
N PHE A 30 -16.55 0.03 -18.10
CA PHE A 30 -15.10 0.21 -18.11
C PHE A 30 -14.61 1.05 -16.95
N SER A 31 -15.33 2.08 -16.55
CA SER A 31 -15.01 2.92 -15.39
C SER A 31 -15.00 2.08 -14.11
N GLU A 32 -15.99 1.23 -13.90
CA GLU A 32 -16.05 0.33 -12.75
C GLU A 32 -14.91 -0.69 -12.76
N LEU A 33 -14.60 -1.25 -13.91
CA LEU A 33 -13.52 -2.22 -14.09
C LEU A 33 -12.14 -1.61 -13.78
N LEU A 34 -11.91 -0.35 -14.18
CA LEU A 34 -10.70 0.38 -13.86
C LEU A 34 -10.60 0.76 -12.37
N GLN A 35 -11.70 1.16 -11.76
CA GLN A 35 -11.76 1.53 -10.34
C GLN A 35 -11.57 0.30 -9.42
N ASN A 36 -11.99 -0.88 -9.88
CA ASN A 36 -11.85 -2.12 -9.11
C ASN A 36 -10.41 -2.70 -9.13
N ARG A 37 -9.49 -2.13 -9.90
CA ARG A 37 -8.11 -2.59 -9.92
C ARG A 37 -7.35 -2.15 -8.67
N MET A 38 -6.51 -3.05 -8.17
CA MET A 38 -5.56 -2.72 -7.12
C MET A 38 -4.51 -1.73 -7.67
N ASN A 39 -4.49 -0.51 -7.18
CA ASN A 39 -3.51 0.50 -7.52
C ASN A 39 -2.97 1.15 -6.25
N LEU A 40 -1.88 0.57 -5.74
CA LEU A 40 -1.18 1.06 -4.56
C LEU A 40 0.14 1.70 -4.96
N ARG A 41 0.55 2.69 -4.19
CA ARG A 41 1.91 3.21 -4.17
C ARG A 41 2.53 2.83 -2.84
N VAL A 42 3.62 2.06 -2.89
CA VAL A 42 4.41 1.68 -1.72
C VAL A 42 5.65 2.55 -1.71
N THR A 43 5.88 3.27 -0.63
CA THR A 43 7.05 4.13 -0.45
C THR A 43 7.81 3.65 0.77
N TYR A 44 9.04 3.24 0.55
CA TYR A 44 10.01 2.95 1.60
C TYR A 44 10.59 4.26 2.14
N LYS A 45 10.82 4.33 3.45
CA LYS A 45 11.45 5.48 4.12
C LYS A 45 12.80 5.10 4.73
N ASN A 46 12.81 4.16 5.64
CA ASN A 46 14.00 3.68 6.33
C ASN A 46 13.80 2.27 6.88
N HIS A 47 14.86 1.69 7.42
CA HIS A 47 14.84 0.40 8.09
C HIS A 47 15.77 0.37 9.31
N HIS A 48 15.55 -0.62 10.15
CA HIS A 48 16.38 -0.94 11.29
C HIS A 48 16.48 -2.46 11.43
N ILE A 49 17.69 -2.97 11.61
CA ILE A 49 17.95 -4.39 11.88
C ILE A 49 18.17 -4.54 13.38
N SER A 50 17.55 -5.55 13.99
CA SER A 50 17.70 -5.84 15.41
C SER A 50 19.17 -6.06 15.76
N VAL A 51 19.67 -5.35 16.78
CA VAL A 51 21.08 -5.43 17.23
C VAL A 51 21.37 -6.75 17.97
N HIS A 52 20.34 -7.43 18.50
CA HIS A 52 20.49 -8.60 19.36
C HIS A 52 20.76 -9.90 18.60
N ASP A 53 20.03 -10.10 17.50
CA ASP A 53 20.05 -11.34 16.76
C ASP A 53 20.29 -11.18 15.25
N ASN A 54 20.26 -9.94 14.75
CA ASN A 54 20.31 -9.58 13.32
C ASN A 54 19.25 -10.32 12.47
N GLU A 55 18.20 -10.89 13.09
CA GLU A 55 17.13 -11.59 12.41
C GLU A 55 15.89 -10.70 12.24
N GLY A 56 15.68 -9.77 13.18
CA GLY A 56 14.56 -8.83 13.15
C GLY A 56 14.82 -7.64 12.24
N ILE A 57 13.91 -7.38 11.29
CA ILE A 57 13.98 -6.22 10.40
C ILE A 57 12.72 -5.40 10.59
N THR A 58 12.89 -4.15 11.03
CA THR A 58 11.81 -3.16 11.11
C THR A 58 11.94 -2.20 9.94
N ILE A 59 10.87 -2.03 9.17
CA ILE A 59 10.85 -1.18 7.99
C ILE A 59 9.78 -0.12 8.14
N SER A 60 10.12 1.13 7.90
CA SER A 60 9.17 2.22 7.81
C SER A 60 8.66 2.36 6.38
N LEU A 61 7.35 2.17 6.23
CA LEU A 61 6.66 2.20 4.95
C LEU A 61 5.47 3.14 4.96
N SER A 62 5.10 3.59 3.77
CA SER A 62 3.82 4.24 3.50
C SER A 62 3.16 3.53 2.31
N ILE A 63 1.92 3.11 2.48
CA ILE A 63 1.10 2.42 1.46
C ILE A 63 -0.11 3.31 1.17
N GLU A 64 -0.13 3.88 -0.02
CA GLU A 64 -1.16 4.80 -0.50
C GLU A 64 -2.10 4.05 -1.45
N ASN A 65 -3.40 4.12 -1.19
CA ASN A 65 -4.44 3.67 -2.11
C ASN A 65 -4.73 4.78 -3.13
N ARG A 66 -4.41 4.55 -4.41
CA ARG A 66 -4.56 5.55 -5.48
C ARG A 66 -5.86 5.43 -6.25
N VAL A 67 -6.83 4.69 -5.73
CA VAL A 67 -8.17 4.56 -6.30
C VAL A 67 -9.23 4.98 -5.30
N LYS A 68 -10.41 5.36 -5.80
CA LYS A 68 -11.54 5.82 -4.98
C LYS A 68 -12.12 4.72 -4.08
N ILE A 69 -12.02 3.46 -4.50
CA ILE A 69 -12.62 2.35 -3.77
C ILE A 69 -11.68 1.90 -2.65
N PRO A 70 -12.19 1.77 -1.41
CA PRO A 70 -11.39 1.28 -0.30
C PRO A 70 -10.89 -0.14 -0.56
N LEU A 71 -9.77 -0.49 0.05
CA LEU A 71 -9.22 -1.83 0.01
C LEU A 71 -8.77 -2.30 1.40
N SER A 72 -8.79 -3.61 1.60
CA SER A 72 -8.27 -4.22 2.82
C SER A 72 -7.07 -5.08 2.46
N ILE A 73 -5.96 -4.83 3.15
CA ILE A 73 -4.74 -5.64 3.07
C ILE A 73 -4.87 -6.74 4.12
N SER A 74 -4.87 -7.99 3.68
CA SER A 74 -4.95 -9.14 4.58
C SER A 74 -3.57 -9.57 5.07
N ARG A 75 -2.58 -9.60 4.17
CA ARG A 75 -1.20 -10.03 4.44
C ARG A 75 -0.24 -9.22 3.57
N ALA A 76 0.99 -9.08 4.03
CA ALA A 76 2.07 -8.56 3.19
C ALA A 76 3.38 -9.28 3.52
N PHE A 77 4.27 -9.32 2.54
CA PHE A 77 5.56 -10.00 2.62
C PHE A 77 6.66 -9.06 2.16
N LEU A 78 7.75 -9.06 2.89
CA LEU A 78 9.02 -8.52 2.42
C LEU A 78 9.77 -9.63 1.71
N ASN A 79 10.08 -9.45 0.44
CA ASN A 79 10.92 -10.38 -0.30
C ASN A 79 12.33 -9.81 -0.36
N ILE A 80 13.31 -10.61 0.06
CA ILE A 80 14.73 -10.30 0.02
C ILE A 80 15.39 -11.42 -0.79
N ASN A 81 15.82 -11.10 -2.02
CA ASN A 81 16.27 -12.11 -2.98
C ASN A 81 15.23 -13.22 -3.18
N GLU A 82 15.49 -14.44 -2.68
CA GLU A 82 14.61 -15.61 -2.78
C GLU A 82 13.81 -15.88 -1.50
N GLU A 83 14.10 -15.17 -0.41
CA GLU A 83 13.39 -15.30 0.86
C GLU A 83 12.17 -14.41 0.91
N SER A 84 11.03 -14.93 1.39
CA SER A 84 9.77 -14.20 1.54
C SER A 84 9.35 -14.21 3.00
N LEU A 85 9.42 -13.05 3.65
CA LEU A 85 9.20 -12.85 5.07
C LEU A 85 7.86 -12.16 5.30
N GLU A 86 6.94 -12.80 6.03
CA GLU A 86 5.64 -12.21 6.33
C GLU A 86 5.77 -11.13 7.40
N PHE A 87 5.07 -10.00 7.20
CA PHE A 87 4.95 -8.99 8.23
C PHE A 87 4.15 -9.51 9.43
N TYR A 88 4.67 -9.23 10.61
CA TYR A 88 4.06 -9.69 11.85
C TYR A 88 2.70 -9.03 12.07
N TRP A 89 1.75 -9.84 12.52
CA TRP A 89 0.40 -9.41 12.89
C TRP A 89 0.30 -8.97 14.36
N ILE A 90 1.30 -9.31 15.20
CA ILE A 90 1.40 -8.88 16.58
C ILE A 90 2.24 -7.61 16.64
N PRO A 91 1.76 -6.53 17.33
CA PRO A 91 2.53 -5.31 17.47
C PRO A 91 3.88 -5.59 18.17
N GLN A 92 4.96 -5.12 17.56
CA GLN A 92 6.30 -5.17 18.16
C GLN A 92 6.67 -3.76 18.64
N PHE A 93 7.33 -3.66 19.77
CA PHE A 93 7.88 -2.39 20.25
C PHE A 93 9.01 -1.94 19.32
N VAL A 94 9.00 -0.68 18.90
CA VAL A 94 10.02 -0.11 18.02
C VAL A 94 10.95 0.79 18.84
N PHE A 95 10.41 1.85 19.41
CA PHE A 95 11.15 2.78 20.28
C PHE A 95 10.21 3.58 21.17
N ARG A 96 10.81 4.28 22.13
CA ARG A 96 10.13 5.16 23.05
C ARG A 96 10.52 6.61 22.73
N ALA A 97 9.53 7.44 22.45
CA ALA A 97 9.69 8.87 22.32
C ALA A 97 9.39 9.52 23.68
N THR A 98 10.31 10.34 24.19
CA THR A 98 10.14 11.07 25.46
C THR A 98 10.22 12.57 25.22
N GLN A 99 9.30 13.32 25.82
CA GLN A 99 9.41 14.77 25.92
C GLN A 99 9.91 15.14 27.30
N SER A 100 11.02 15.89 27.35
CA SER A 100 11.61 16.35 28.61
C SER A 100 11.93 17.84 28.57
N THR A 101 11.77 18.50 29.72
CA THR A 101 12.22 19.87 29.93
C THR A 101 13.09 19.92 31.17
N LYS A 102 14.30 20.45 31.05
CA LYS A 102 15.28 20.55 32.16
C LYS A 102 15.54 19.22 32.87
N GLY A 103 15.54 18.08 32.12
CA GLY A 103 15.79 16.76 32.67
C GLY A 103 14.55 16.06 33.30
N THR A 104 13.40 16.73 33.35
CA THR A 104 12.16 16.12 33.83
C THR A 104 11.34 15.63 32.63
N ILE A 105 11.07 14.31 32.57
CA ILE A 105 10.21 13.70 31.55
C ILE A 105 8.75 13.99 31.94
N TYR A 106 7.98 14.56 31.05
CA TYR A 106 6.57 14.87 31.25
C TYR A 106 5.64 14.17 30.25
N ASP A 107 6.19 13.58 29.19
CA ASP A 107 5.43 12.76 28.27
C ASP A 107 6.30 11.62 27.72
N GLU A 108 5.68 10.46 27.53
CA GLU A 108 6.33 9.24 27.07
C GLU A 108 5.39 8.44 26.18
N ILE A 109 5.79 8.27 24.93
CA ILE A 109 5.00 7.55 23.91
C ILE A 109 5.78 6.33 23.45
N ASN A 110 5.20 5.15 23.64
CA ASN A 110 5.74 3.91 23.09
C ASN A 110 5.25 3.71 21.65
N ILE A 111 6.17 3.63 20.73
CA ILE A 111 5.90 3.40 19.31
C ILE A 111 5.96 1.90 19.03
N HIS A 112 4.90 1.38 18.42
CA HIS A 112 4.78 -0.02 18.02
C HIS A 112 4.64 -0.13 16.50
N THR A 113 4.91 -1.34 16.00
CA THR A 113 4.71 -1.64 14.58
C THR A 113 3.24 -1.63 14.21
N THR A 114 2.99 -1.24 12.97
CA THR A 114 1.68 -1.34 12.33
C THR A 114 1.38 -2.81 12.02
N THR A 115 0.18 -3.26 12.34
CA THR A 115 -0.24 -4.66 12.16
C THR A 115 -1.13 -4.82 10.93
N LEU A 116 -1.16 -6.03 10.41
CA LEU A 116 -2.12 -6.48 9.40
C LEU A 116 -3.08 -7.49 10.06
N PRO A 117 -4.34 -7.60 9.58
CA PRO A 117 -4.92 -6.91 8.44
C PRO A 117 -5.19 -5.41 8.69
N ALA A 118 -5.17 -4.63 7.60
CA ALA A 118 -5.40 -3.19 7.65
C ALA A 118 -6.36 -2.75 6.54
N HIS A 119 -7.18 -1.73 6.84
CA HIS A 119 -8.09 -1.12 5.90
C HIS A 119 -7.54 0.23 5.43
N ILE A 120 -7.62 0.49 4.12
CA ILE A 120 -7.20 1.77 3.52
C ILE A 120 -8.38 2.34 2.75
N GLU A 121 -8.84 3.49 3.16
CA GLU A 121 -9.90 4.24 2.48
C GLU A 121 -9.51 4.59 1.03
N GLY A 122 -10.51 4.93 0.22
CA GLY A 122 -10.26 5.45 -1.12
C GLY A 122 -9.40 6.71 -1.04
N TYR A 123 -8.31 6.75 -1.81
CA TYR A 123 -7.26 7.78 -1.74
C TYR A 123 -6.62 7.96 -0.36
N GLY A 124 -6.80 6.96 0.52
CA GLY A 124 -6.21 6.95 1.85
C GLY A 124 -4.79 6.43 1.87
N VAL A 125 -4.14 6.60 3.02
CA VAL A 125 -2.76 6.17 3.28
C VAL A 125 -2.72 5.44 4.63
N ILE A 126 -1.99 4.33 4.66
CA ILE A 126 -1.52 3.72 5.90
C ILE A 126 0.01 3.83 5.94
N GLY A 127 0.55 4.24 7.05
CA GLY A 127 2.01 4.36 7.23
C GLY A 127 2.42 3.99 8.64
N GLY A 128 3.65 3.54 8.78
CA GLY A 128 4.21 3.16 10.08
C GLY A 128 5.39 2.22 9.94
N PHE A 129 5.73 1.61 11.04
CA PHE A 129 6.77 0.60 11.14
C PHE A 129 6.17 -0.78 10.98
N PHE A 130 6.77 -1.60 10.14
CA PHE A 130 6.40 -2.99 9.90
C PHE A 130 7.56 -3.89 10.26
N TYR A 131 7.29 -5.00 10.93
CA TYR A 131 8.32 -5.91 11.39
C TYR A 131 8.24 -7.25 10.67
N VAL A 132 9.40 -7.78 10.29
CA VAL A 132 9.57 -9.15 9.81
C VAL A 132 10.70 -9.81 10.57
N LYS A 133 10.66 -11.14 10.67
CA LYS A 133 11.76 -11.93 11.21
C LYS A 133 12.31 -12.83 10.12
N SER A 134 13.61 -12.72 9.85
CA SER A 134 14.34 -13.59 8.95
C SER A 134 14.68 -14.90 9.64
N THR A 135 14.88 -15.96 8.87
CA THR A 135 15.39 -17.24 9.34
C THR A 135 16.91 -17.25 9.52
N LYS A 136 17.58 -16.22 9.00
CA LYS A 136 19.04 -16.04 9.04
C LYS A 136 19.37 -14.62 9.49
N ALA A 137 20.47 -14.47 10.18
CA ALA A 137 21.03 -13.16 10.46
C ALA A 137 21.32 -12.42 9.13
N ILE A 138 20.86 -11.19 9.03
CA ILE A 138 21.04 -10.33 7.86
C ILE A 138 21.82 -9.10 8.27
N THR A 139 22.85 -8.78 7.53
CA THR A 139 23.60 -7.54 7.71
C THR A 139 22.98 -6.39 6.89
N ASN A 140 23.26 -5.15 7.30
CA ASN A 140 22.79 -3.97 6.56
C ASN A 140 23.35 -3.95 5.13
N GLU A 141 24.59 -4.35 4.94
CA GLU A 141 25.24 -4.42 3.63
C GLU A 141 24.55 -5.45 2.71
N GLU A 142 24.25 -6.63 3.23
CA GLU A 142 23.51 -7.66 2.49
C GLU A 142 22.11 -7.19 2.11
N LEU A 143 21.40 -6.54 3.03
CA LEU A 143 20.06 -6.01 2.78
C LEU A 143 20.06 -4.95 1.69
N LEU A 144 21.04 -4.04 1.69
CA LEU A 144 21.20 -2.98 0.69
C LEU A 144 21.61 -3.51 -0.70
N ALA A 145 22.42 -4.57 -0.72
CA ALA A 145 22.84 -5.23 -1.97
C ALA A 145 21.75 -6.12 -2.57
N SER A 146 20.73 -6.48 -1.80
CA SER A 146 19.68 -7.43 -2.19
C SER A 146 18.61 -6.78 -3.05
N LYS A 147 18.02 -7.59 -3.96
CA LYS A 147 16.78 -7.22 -4.64
C LYS A 147 15.64 -7.34 -3.64
N THR A 148 15.01 -6.22 -3.32
CA THR A 148 13.93 -6.17 -2.36
C THR A 148 12.61 -5.77 -3.01
N SER A 149 11.53 -6.38 -2.55
CA SER A 149 10.18 -6.03 -2.98
C SER A 149 9.17 -6.33 -1.87
N ILE A 150 7.99 -5.71 -1.97
CA ILE A 150 6.88 -5.98 -1.05
C ILE A 150 5.74 -6.58 -1.85
N THR A 151 5.32 -7.79 -1.46
CA THR A 151 4.12 -8.45 -2.00
C THR A 151 2.95 -8.21 -1.06
N ILE A 152 1.88 -7.63 -1.58
CA ILE A 152 0.68 -7.26 -0.82
C ILE A 152 -0.49 -8.12 -1.29
N TYR A 153 -1.17 -8.78 -0.36
CA TYR A 153 -2.40 -9.52 -0.54
C TYR A 153 -3.57 -8.68 -0.05
N SER A 154 -4.53 -8.44 -0.92
CA SER A 154 -5.71 -7.62 -0.62
C SER A 154 -6.98 -8.26 -1.15
N ASN A 155 -8.15 -7.73 -0.77
CA ASN A 155 -9.44 -8.10 -1.36
C ASN A 155 -9.58 -7.74 -2.85
N LYS A 156 -8.60 -7.04 -3.44
CA LYS A 156 -8.52 -6.68 -4.87
C LYS A 156 -7.47 -7.49 -5.64
N GLY A 157 -6.86 -8.48 -5.00
CA GLY A 157 -5.84 -9.36 -5.57
C GLY A 157 -4.48 -9.22 -4.92
N VAL A 158 -3.47 -9.75 -5.60
CA VAL A 158 -2.07 -9.78 -5.12
C VAL A 158 -1.20 -8.97 -6.07
N LYS A 159 -0.30 -8.17 -5.51
CA LYS A 159 0.64 -7.39 -6.31
C LYS A 159 1.96 -7.19 -5.58
N THR A 160 3.06 -7.26 -6.35
CA THR A 160 4.42 -7.04 -5.87
C THR A 160 4.93 -5.68 -6.31
N TYR A 161 5.53 -4.96 -5.37
CA TYR A 161 6.09 -3.63 -5.56
C TYR A 161 7.59 -3.67 -5.28
N PRO A 162 8.46 -3.36 -6.27
CA PRO A 162 9.88 -3.24 -6.00
C PRO A 162 10.13 -2.06 -5.07
N ILE A 163 11.06 -2.23 -4.14
CA ILE A 163 11.55 -1.16 -3.27
C ILE A 163 13.07 -1.10 -3.36
N THR A 164 13.61 0.10 -3.23
CA THR A 164 15.06 0.30 -3.14
C THR A 164 15.37 0.74 -1.73
N MET A 165 16.11 -0.09 -1.01
CA MET A 165 16.59 0.27 0.32
C MET A 165 17.79 1.20 0.21
N ASN A 166 17.85 2.22 1.05
CA ASN A 166 18.90 3.22 1.11
C ASN A 166 19.61 3.15 2.45
N ASN A 167 20.81 3.71 2.56
CA ASN A 167 21.61 3.79 3.79
C ASN A 167 21.00 4.67 4.92
N THR A 168 19.76 5.09 4.81
CA THR A 168 19.05 5.75 5.90
C THR A 168 18.60 4.71 6.93
N SER A 169 19.59 4.16 7.69
CA SER A 169 19.27 3.44 8.92
C SER A 169 18.68 4.44 9.94
N LEU A 170 17.64 4.05 10.65
CA LEU A 170 17.23 4.75 11.86
C LEU A 170 18.40 4.59 12.87
N GLU A 171 19.10 5.67 13.16
CA GLU A 171 19.90 5.75 14.39
C GLU A 171 18.89 5.93 15.53
N LEU A 172 18.63 4.85 16.25
CA LEU A 172 17.78 4.80 17.45
C LEU A 172 18.62 4.90 18.71
#